data_6e3599a04ac96a35f4d2473ad1bda613
#
_entry.id   6e3599a04ac96a35f4d2473ad1bda613
#
_cell.length_a   1.000
_cell.length_b   1.000
_cell.length_c   1.000
_cell.angle_alpha   90.00
_cell.angle_beta   90.00
_cell.angle_gamma   90.00
#
_symmetry.space_group_name_H-M   'P 1'
#
loop_
_entity.id
_entity.type
_entity.pdbx_description
1 polymer ?
#
loop_
_entity_poly.entity_id
_entity_poly.type
_entity_poly.pdbx_seq_one_letter_code
_entity_poly.pdbx_strand_id
1 'polypeptide(L)'
;MLYIFYPFRFGLILTLALWFWSAHAQTAKFPEKPVKLIVCYPAGGSTDLMARHMGQKMSEIWGQPVIIEIKVGAAGTIGMEYAARQPSDGYTFVIGNLQSASVNPLLSKIPYNIDKDFAAVAITATGPNILVVPANSPYKNLKDVIADAKANPDKVSYGTSGPGSMAHLAGELISRQAGIKMVSVPYKGSGQAMTDVISGQLHIMVADALPAIQHIKSGRLRALAITSEKRSSLFPEIPTFSEAGLDGIVALNWWGVFLPAGTPQLIIDNYNATLAKIAINPELKDRFNGLGVEPHASSPNEFKAFLASEKAKYSKLISDNNIKAE
;
A
#
# COMPACT_ATOMS: atom_id res chain seq x y z
N MET A 1 11.88 -55.60 -72.47
CA MET A 1 11.99 -55.83 -71.08
C MET A 1 12.06 -54.45 -70.41
N LEU A 2 10.91 -53.90 -70.03
CA LEU A 2 10.74 -52.50 -69.56
C LEU A 2 10.57 -52.51 -68.04
N TYR A 3 11.48 -51.87 -67.32
CA TYR A 3 11.26 -51.57 -65.89
C TYR A 3 10.73 -50.16 -65.72
N ILE A 4 9.48 -50.02 -65.27
CA ILE A 4 8.87 -48.77 -64.91
C ILE A 4 9.11 -48.53 -63.43
N PHE A 5 9.90 -47.49 -63.06
CA PHE A 5 10.09 -47.01 -61.71
C PHE A 5 8.92 -46.16 -61.28
N TYR A 6 8.28 -46.47 -60.12
CA TYR A 6 7.35 -45.61 -59.40
C TYR A 6 8.05 -44.98 -58.20
N PRO A 7 8.35 -43.68 -58.20
CA PRO A 7 8.75 -43.00 -56.96
C PRO A 7 7.82 -41.79 -56.64
N PHE A 8 6.55 -42.00 -56.34
CA PHE A 8 5.71 -40.82 -56.06
C PHE A 8 4.67 -41.00 -54.94
N ARG A 9 4.82 -41.97 -54.05
CA ARG A 9 3.82 -42.18 -52.97
C ARG A 9 4.31 -42.02 -51.54
N PHE A 10 5.56 -41.73 -51.29
CA PHE A 10 6.11 -41.53 -49.94
C PHE A 10 6.20 -40.06 -49.48
N GLY A 11 6.06 -39.09 -50.36
CA GLY A 11 6.19 -37.66 -50.04
C GLY A 11 4.95 -37.04 -49.40
N LEU A 12 3.75 -37.63 -49.59
CA LEU A 12 2.49 -36.97 -49.19
C LEU A 12 2.09 -37.31 -47.75
N ILE A 13 2.64 -38.34 -47.12
CA ILE A 13 2.27 -38.76 -45.75
C ILE A 13 3.14 -37.97 -44.72
N LEU A 14 4.33 -37.52 -45.06
CA LEU A 14 5.20 -36.78 -44.15
C LEU A 14 4.79 -35.33 -43.95
N THR A 15 4.09 -34.71 -44.90
CA THR A 15 3.59 -33.34 -44.80
C THR A 15 2.33 -33.20 -44.01
N LEU A 16 1.51 -34.24 -43.88
CA LEU A 16 0.28 -34.23 -43.05
C LEU A 16 0.57 -34.43 -41.55
N ALA A 17 1.70 -35.06 -41.19
CA ALA A 17 2.09 -35.23 -39.77
C ALA A 17 2.61 -33.97 -39.10
N LEU A 18 3.10 -32.99 -39.87
CA LEU A 18 3.62 -31.71 -39.34
C LEU A 18 2.52 -30.69 -39.06
N TRP A 19 1.30 -30.86 -39.52
CA TRP A 19 0.17 -29.97 -39.28
C TRP A 19 -0.61 -30.28 -37.99
N PHE A 20 -0.43 -31.47 -37.37
CA PHE A 20 -1.09 -31.82 -36.11
C PHE A 20 -0.33 -31.42 -34.85
N TRP A 21 0.87 -30.81 -34.98
CA TRP A 21 1.60 -30.25 -33.88
C TRP A 21 1.45 -28.74 -33.76
N SER A 22 0.40 -28.15 -34.32
CA SER A 22 -0.10 -26.86 -33.86
C SER A 22 -0.68 -27.09 -32.46
N ALA A 23 0.24 -27.16 -31.50
CA ALA A 23 -0.09 -27.22 -30.10
C ALA A 23 -1.17 -26.17 -29.83
N HIS A 24 -2.30 -26.64 -29.37
CA HIS A 24 -3.22 -25.81 -28.61
C HIS A 24 -2.40 -25.25 -27.45
N ALA A 25 -1.84 -24.07 -27.62
CA ALA A 25 -1.49 -23.20 -26.51
C ALA A 25 -2.85 -22.85 -25.88
N GLN A 26 -3.43 -23.83 -25.21
CA GLN A 26 -4.51 -23.63 -24.26
C GLN A 26 -3.92 -22.57 -23.32
N THR A 27 -4.41 -21.34 -23.43
CA THR A 27 -4.13 -20.32 -22.43
C THR A 27 -4.54 -20.91 -21.10
N ALA A 28 -3.56 -21.48 -20.38
CA ALA A 28 -3.80 -22.12 -19.10
C ALA A 28 -4.59 -21.12 -18.26
N LYS A 29 -5.78 -21.57 -17.81
CA LYS A 29 -6.69 -20.72 -17.05
C LYS A 29 -6.02 -20.39 -15.72
N PHE A 30 -5.40 -19.21 -15.64
CA PHE A 30 -4.78 -18.75 -14.39
C PHE A 30 -5.81 -17.99 -13.55
N PRO A 31 -5.88 -18.27 -12.22
CA PRO A 31 -5.23 -19.35 -11.48
C PRO A 31 -6.02 -20.68 -11.52
N GLU A 32 -5.33 -21.83 -11.43
CA GLU A 32 -5.92 -23.18 -11.36
C GLU A 32 -5.90 -23.79 -9.94
N LYS A 33 -5.18 -23.16 -9.01
CA LYS A 33 -5.01 -23.56 -7.61
C LYS A 33 -5.04 -22.33 -6.69
N PRO A 34 -5.15 -22.50 -5.36
CA PRO A 34 -5.13 -21.38 -4.42
C PRO A 34 -3.91 -20.49 -4.58
N VAL A 35 -4.13 -19.19 -4.44
CA VAL A 35 -3.11 -18.13 -4.55
C VAL A 35 -2.83 -17.54 -3.17
N LYS A 36 -1.59 -17.26 -2.84
CA LYS A 36 -1.19 -16.67 -1.56
C LYS A 36 -1.03 -15.16 -1.67
N LEU A 37 -1.67 -14.43 -0.77
CA LEU A 37 -1.46 -13.00 -0.57
C LEU A 37 -0.65 -12.77 0.71
N ILE A 38 0.55 -12.27 0.54
CA ILE A 38 1.42 -11.91 1.66
C ILE A 38 1.05 -10.54 2.19
N VAL A 39 0.83 -10.45 3.51
CA VAL A 39 0.55 -9.22 4.25
C VAL A 39 1.69 -8.95 5.21
N CYS A 40 2.35 -7.80 5.06
CA CYS A 40 3.58 -7.46 5.76
C CYS A 40 3.37 -6.86 7.17
N TYR A 41 2.11 -6.66 7.58
CA TYR A 41 1.73 -5.94 8.80
C TYR A 41 0.77 -6.76 9.66
N PRO A 42 0.65 -6.42 10.97
CA PRO A 42 -0.24 -7.14 11.88
C PRO A 42 -1.70 -7.14 11.44
N ALA A 43 -2.41 -8.19 11.84
CA ALA A 43 -3.85 -8.30 11.62
C ALA A 43 -4.62 -7.12 12.23
N GLY A 44 -5.70 -6.69 11.57
CA GLY A 44 -6.55 -5.57 11.97
C GLY A 44 -6.01 -4.18 11.58
N GLY A 45 -4.80 -4.09 11.04
CA GLY A 45 -4.27 -2.85 10.48
C GLY A 45 -4.80 -2.58 9.06
N SER A 46 -4.53 -1.36 8.54
CA SER A 46 -5.02 -0.92 7.22
C SER A 46 -4.68 -1.90 6.10
N THR A 47 -3.44 -2.37 6.06
CA THR A 47 -2.99 -3.32 5.01
C THR A 47 -3.70 -4.67 5.08
N ASP A 48 -3.95 -5.19 6.30
CA ASP A 48 -4.69 -6.45 6.49
C ASP A 48 -6.16 -6.30 6.04
N LEU A 49 -6.82 -5.22 6.43
CA LEU A 49 -8.20 -4.94 6.01
C LEU A 49 -8.32 -4.82 4.50
N MET A 50 -7.38 -4.09 3.86
CA MET A 50 -7.31 -3.98 2.40
C MET A 50 -7.10 -5.35 1.75
N ALA A 51 -6.16 -6.15 2.25
CA ALA A 51 -5.85 -7.48 1.74
C ALA A 51 -7.05 -8.42 1.83
N ARG A 52 -7.79 -8.40 2.93
CA ARG A 52 -8.97 -9.26 3.13
C ARG A 52 -10.09 -8.92 2.16
N HIS A 53 -10.44 -7.63 2.03
CA HIS A 53 -11.50 -7.22 1.10
C HIS A 53 -11.12 -7.50 -0.36
N MET A 54 -9.88 -7.19 -0.73
CA MET A 54 -9.37 -7.45 -2.07
C MET A 54 -9.29 -8.95 -2.35
N GLY A 55 -8.70 -9.73 -1.44
CA GLY A 55 -8.52 -11.18 -1.57
C GLY A 55 -9.85 -11.92 -1.68
N GLN A 56 -10.87 -11.50 -0.93
CA GLN A 56 -12.22 -12.03 -1.05
C GLN A 56 -12.78 -11.82 -2.47
N LYS A 57 -12.71 -10.60 -2.99
CA LYS A 57 -13.22 -10.28 -4.35
C LYS A 57 -12.40 -10.96 -5.45
N MET A 58 -11.08 -11.08 -5.29
CA MET A 58 -10.26 -11.86 -6.21
C MET A 58 -10.68 -13.34 -6.21
N SER A 59 -10.94 -13.92 -5.04
CA SER A 59 -11.41 -15.31 -4.93
C SER A 59 -12.75 -15.53 -5.65
N GLU A 60 -13.68 -14.59 -5.52
CA GLU A 60 -14.97 -14.62 -6.22
C GLU A 60 -14.80 -14.56 -7.76
N ILE A 61 -13.89 -13.69 -8.25
CA ILE A 61 -13.66 -13.52 -9.70
C ILE A 61 -12.91 -14.74 -10.28
N TRP A 62 -11.91 -15.24 -9.59
CA TRP A 62 -11.05 -16.31 -10.08
C TRP A 62 -11.65 -17.72 -9.90
N GLY A 63 -12.60 -17.87 -8.95
CA GLY A 63 -13.11 -19.19 -8.54
C GLY A 63 -12.05 -20.02 -7.82
N GLN A 64 -10.97 -19.39 -7.33
CA GLN A 64 -9.90 -20.03 -6.59
C GLN A 64 -9.65 -19.25 -5.29
N PRO A 65 -9.36 -19.92 -4.18
CA PRO A 65 -9.10 -19.24 -2.90
C PRO A 65 -7.89 -18.32 -2.95
N VAL A 66 -8.02 -17.11 -2.40
CA VAL A 66 -6.88 -16.24 -2.06
C VAL A 66 -6.63 -16.36 -0.56
N ILE A 67 -5.50 -16.96 -0.21
CA ILE A 67 -5.11 -17.27 1.17
C ILE A 67 -4.23 -16.14 1.70
N ILE A 68 -4.68 -15.48 2.76
CA ILE A 68 -3.91 -14.42 3.43
C ILE A 68 -2.84 -15.06 4.32
N GLU A 69 -1.58 -14.74 4.07
CA GLU A 69 -0.44 -15.16 4.87
C GLU A 69 0.26 -13.94 5.48
N ILE A 70 0.20 -13.79 6.80
CA ILE A 70 0.75 -12.63 7.52
C ILE A 70 2.23 -12.88 7.85
N LYS A 71 3.13 -11.99 7.39
CA LYS A 71 4.58 -12.00 7.64
C LYS A 71 5.02 -10.66 8.20
N VAL A 72 4.89 -10.47 9.50
CA VAL A 72 5.20 -9.20 10.16
C VAL A 72 6.66 -9.07 10.56
N GLY A 73 7.13 -7.84 10.64
CA GLY A 73 8.40 -7.47 11.24
C GLY A 73 9.20 -6.47 10.41
N ALA A 74 10.10 -5.76 11.08
CA ALA A 74 10.99 -4.75 10.50
C ALA A 74 10.24 -3.78 9.55
N ALA A 75 9.13 -3.19 10.01
CA ALA A 75 8.32 -2.25 9.25
C ALA A 75 7.87 -2.79 7.86
N GLY A 76 7.53 -4.08 7.78
CA GLY A 76 7.10 -4.76 6.55
C GLY A 76 8.23 -5.39 5.73
N THR A 77 9.49 -5.19 6.10
CA THR A 77 10.65 -5.69 5.37
C THR A 77 10.67 -7.22 5.29
N ILE A 78 10.31 -7.93 6.39
CA ILE A 78 10.29 -9.41 6.42
C ILE A 78 9.29 -9.97 5.41
N GLY A 79 8.08 -9.41 5.32
CA GLY A 79 7.06 -9.86 4.38
C GLY A 79 7.44 -9.60 2.93
N MET A 80 8.00 -8.43 2.64
CA MET A 80 8.50 -8.09 1.29
C MET A 80 9.65 -9.02 0.88
N GLU A 81 10.66 -9.22 1.74
CA GLU A 81 11.76 -10.16 1.49
C GLU A 81 11.26 -11.57 1.20
N TYR A 82 10.33 -12.06 2.03
CA TYR A 82 9.72 -13.37 1.81
C TYR A 82 9.05 -13.46 0.44
N ALA A 83 8.28 -12.45 0.06
CA ALA A 83 7.60 -12.41 -1.23
C ALA A 83 8.58 -12.34 -2.41
N ALA A 84 9.66 -11.55 -2.31
CA ALA A 84 10.69 -11.43 -3.35
C ALA A 84 11.36 -12.76 -3.69
N ARG A 85 11.43 -13.69 -2.72
CA ARG A 85 12.07 -15.00 -2.87
C ARG A 85 11.11 -16.11 -3.34
N GLN A 86 9.83 -15.80 -3.55
CA GLN A 86 8.88 -16.79 -4.03
C GLN A 86 9.04 -17.03 -5.54
N PRO A 87 8.59 -18.20 -6.05
CA PRO A 87 8.56 -18.46 -7.49
C PRO A 87 7.79 -17.38 -8.24
N SER A 88 8.27 -17.04 -9.43
CA SER A 88 7.61 -16.07 -10.34
C SER A 88 6.48 -16.69 -11.17
N ASP A 89 5.77 -17.67 -10.58
CA ASP A 89 4.67 -18.41 -11.22
C ASP A 89 3.29 -17.75 -11.03
N GLY A 90 3.23 -16.62 -10.31
CA GLY A 90 2.02 -15.86 -10.05
C GLY A 90 1.19 -16.37 -8.86
N TYR A 91 1.55 -17.49 -8.23
CA TYR A 91 0.77 -18.04 -7.10
C TYR A 91 1.13 -17.47 -5.73
N THR A 92 2.07 -16.54 -5.70
CA THR A 92 2.34 -15.73 -4.51
C THR A 92 2.49 -14.28 -4.91
N PHE A 93 1.74 -13.40 -4.27
CA PHE A 93 1.84 -11.95 -4.45
C PHE A 93 1.83 -11.25 -3.09
N VAL A 94 2.23 -10.00 -3.06
CA VAL A 94 2.29 -9.22 -1.83
C VAL A 94 1.57 -7.89 -1.99
N ILE A 95 0.92 -7.46 -0.92
CA ILE A 95 0.44 -6.09 -0.80
C ILE A 95 1.49 -5.28 -0.03
N GLY A 96 2.14 -4.37 -0.76
CA GLY A 96 3.05 -3.38 -0.19
C GLY A 96 2.35 -2.04 0.01
N ASN A 97 3.00 -1.16 0.72
CA ASN A 97 2.55 0.22 0.96
C ASN A 97 3.73 1.19 0.89
N LEU A 98 3.45 2.47 1.12
CA LEU A 98 4.44 3.53 1.14
C LEU A 98 5.68 3.16 1.98
N GLN A 99 5.49 2.66 3.20
CA GLN A 99 6.60 2.37 4.10
C GLN A 99 7.50 1.26 3.55
N SER A 100 6.92 0.11 3.22
CA SER A 100 7.70 -1.07 2.79
C SER A 100 8.30 -0.92 1.38
N ALA A 101 7.64 -0.18 0.48
CA ALA A 101 8.07 -0.11 -0.91
C ALA A 101 8.83 1.17 -1.28
N SER A 102 8.65 2.28 -0.55
CA SER A 102 9.30 3.55 -0.90
C SER A 102 10.20 4.11 0.19
N VAL A 103 9.83 4.00 1.47
CA VAL A 103 10.55 4.67 2.56
C VAL A 103 11.64 3.81 3.17
N ASN A 104 11.34 2.54 3.52
CA ASN A 104 12.34 1.65 4.12
C ASN A 104 13.61 1.51 3.26
N PRO A 105 13.53 1.41 1.91
CA PRO A 105 14.73 1.37 1.06
C PRO A 105 15.63 2.61 1.16
N LEU A 106 15.09 3.75 1.60
CA LEU A 106 15.81 5.01 1.73
C LEU A 106 16.41 5.20 3.13
N LEU A 107 15.79 4.60 4.14
CA LEU A 107 16.22 4.77 5.55
C LEU A 107 17.18 3.69 6.01
N SER A 108 17.12 2.49 5.46
CA SER A 108 17.86 1.33 5.96
C SER A 108 18.34 0.42 4.83
N LYS A 109 19.42 -0.32 5.10
CA LYS A 109 19.83 -1.41 4.22
C LYS A 109 18.84 -2.56 4.37
N ILE A 110 18.03 -2.79 3.33
CA ILE A 110 17.03 -3.86 3.31
C ILE A 110 17.44 -4.99 2.35
N PRO A 111 16.93 -6.22 2.54
CA PRO A 111 17.34 -7.40 1.78
C PRO A 111 16.62 -7.59 0.45
N TYR A 112 15.93 -6.56 -0.07
CA TYR A 112 15.26 -6.57 -1.38
C TYR A 112 15.41 -5.22 -2.09
N ASN A 113 15.18 -5.24 -3.40
CA ASN A 113 15.14 -4.05 -4.24
C ASN A 113 13.81 -4.00 -5.01
N ILE A 114 13.01 -2.97 -4.78
CA ILE A 114 11.67 -2.84 -5.39
C ILE A 114 11.74 -2.88 -6.91
N ASP A 115 12.74 -2.23 -7.51
CA ASP A 115 12.85 -2.11 -8.97
C ASP A 115 13.35 -3.40 -9.65
N LYS A 116 14.07 -4.28 -8.88
CA LYS A 116 14.71 -5.48 -9.43
C LYS A 116 14.02 -6.78 -9.06
N ASP A 117 13.49 -6.86 -7.83
CA ASP A 117 12.99 -8.11 -7.26
C ASP A 117 11.47 -8.23 -7.38
N PHE A 118 10.80 -7.17 -7.88
CA PHE A 118 9.35 -7.15 -8.01
C PHE A 118 8.87 -6.67 -9.39
N ALA A 119 7.75 -7.24 -9.82
CA ALA A 119 6.90 -6.70 -10.86
C ALA A 119 5.76 -5.90 -10.22
N ALA A 120 5.71 -4.60 -10.46
CA ALA A 120 4.61 -3.74 -10.02
C ALA A 120 3.35 -4.05 -10.84
N VAL A 121 2.24 -4.35 -10.16
CA VAL A 121 0.97 -4.72 -10.82
C VAL A 121 0.00 -3.54 -10.88
N ALA A 122 -0.38 -3.01 -9.72
CA ALA A 122 -1.27 -1.85 -9.63
C ALA A 122 -1.20 -1.22 -8.23
N ILE A 123 -1.45 0.09 -8.15
CA ILE A 123 -1.94 0.73 -6.94
C ILE A 123 -3.39 0.28 -6.75
N THR A 124 -3.76 -0.20 -5.57
CA THR A 124 -5.10 -0.74 -5.30
C THR A 124 -5.97 0.21 -4.50
N ALA A 125 -5.36 1.08 -3.73
CA ALA A 125 -6.06 2.14 -3.02
C ALA A 125 -5.10 3.25 -2.59
N THR A 126 -5.67 4.43 -2.38
CA THR A 126 -5.01 5.57 -1.73
C THR A 126 -5.89 6.09 -0.61
N GLY A 127 -5.27 6.68 0.42
CA GLY A 127 -6.00 7.26 1.51
C GLY A 127 -5.19 8.36 2.20
N PRO A 128 -5.86 9.41 2.66
CA PRO A 128 -5.21 10.45 3.45
C PRO A 128 -4.90 9.94 4.85
N ASN A 129 -4.05 10.68 5.54
CA ASN A 129 -3.87 10.56 6.97
C ASN A 129 -4.58 11.73 7.66
N ILE A 130 -5.00 11.53 8.89
CA ILE A 130 -5.73 12.52 9.68
C ILE A 130 -4.94 12.80 10.94
N LEU A 131 -4.64 14.07 11.20
CA LEU A 131 -4.14 14.49 12.50
C LEU A 131 -5.27 14.39 13.52
N VAL A 132 -5.11 13.50 14.49
CA VAL A 132 -6.10 13.24 15.54
C VAL A 132 -5.53 13.53 16.92
N VAL A 133 -6.44 13.90 17.82
CA VAL A 133 -6.21 14.11 19.24
C VAL A 133 -7.28 13.38 20.05
N PRO A 134 -7.08 13.11 21.36
CA PRO A 134 -8.16 12.66 22.24
C PRO A 134 -9.37 13.59 22.15
N ALA A 135 -10.58 13.06 22.24
CA ALA A 135 -11.80 13.91 22.17
C ALA A 135 -11.85 14.98 23.26
N ASN A 136 -11.33 14.68 24.46
CA ASN A 136 -11.23 15.57 25.61
C ASN A 136 -9.96 16.44 25.60
N SER A 137 -9.12 16.36 24.57
CA SER A 137 -7.91 17.17 24.45
C SER A 137 -8.21 18.66 24.52
N PRO A 138 -7.31 19.47 25.11
CA PRO A 138 -7.38 20.93 25.05
C PRO A 138 -7.24 21.47 23.63
N TYR A 139 -6.59 20.71 22.73
CA TYR A 139 -6.41 21.10 21.33
C TYR A 139 -7.72 20.99 20.54
N LYS A 140 -8.21 22.10 20.03
CA LYS A 140 -9.44 22.19 19.22
C LYS A 140 -9.16 22.28 17.73
N ASN A 141 -7.95 22.72 17.37
CA ASN A 141 -7.48 22.90 16.00
C ASN A 141 -5.95 22.75 15.95
N LEU A 142 -5.38 22.76 14.74
CA LEU A 142 -3.93 22.63 14.51
C LEU A 142 -3.12 23.76 15.18
N LYS A 143 -3.67 24.99 15.24
CA LYS A 143 -2.99 26.16 15.84
C LYS A 143 -2.74 25.94 17.34
N ASP A 144 -3.66 25.28 18.04
CA ASP A 144 -3.51 24.97 19.47
C ASP A 144 -2.32 24.04 19.70
N VAL A 145 -2.16 22.99 18.86
CA VAL A 145 -1.03 22.06 18.92
C VAL A 145 0.29 22.80 18.67
N ILE A 146 0.33 23.65 17.65
CA ILE A 146 1.51 24.43 17.29
C ILE A 146 1.86 25.42 18.41
N ALA A 147 0.87 26.08 19.00
CA ALA A 147 1.07 27.06 20.07
C ALA A 147 1.66 26.38 21.33
N ASP A 148 1.11 25.24 21.74
CA ASP A 148 1.63 24.51 22.89
C ASP A 148 3.04 23.96 22.63
N ALA A 149 3.31 23.38 21.47
CA ALA A 149 4.63 22.86 21.12
C ALA A 149 5.69 23.98 20.99
N LYS A 150 5.31 25.22 20.64
CA LYS A 150 6.19 26.40 20.68
C LYS A 150 6.49 26.85 22.08
N ALA A 151 5.47 26.89 22.93
CA ALA A 151 5.60 27.31 24.33
C ALA A 151 6.36 26.26 25.18
N ASN A 152 6.21 25.00 24.86
CA ASN A 152 6.75 23.86 25.58
C ASN A 152 7.47 22.88 24.63
N PRO A 153 8.71 23.19 24.15
CA PRO A 153 9.48 22.29 23.31
C PRO A 153 9.65 20.92 23.94
N ASP A 154 9.61 19.86 23.10
CA ASP A 154 9.77 18.46 23.51
C ASP A 154 8.69 17.93 24.48
N LYS A 155 7.55 18.61 24.64
CA LYS A 155 6.46 18.19 25.51
C LYS A 155 5.34 17.50 24.74
N VAL A 156 4.99 18.00 23.56
CA VAL A 156 3.96 17.39 22.72
C VAL A 156 4.48 16.10 22.13
N SER A 157 3.88 14.98 22.52
CA SER A 157 4.23 13.64 22.01
C SER A 157 3.29 13.21 20.89
N TYR A 158 3.85 12.51 19.88
CA TYR A 158 3.05 11.92 18.81
C TYR A 158 3.38 10.45 18.60
N GLY A 159 2.32 9.63 18.41
CA GLY A 159 2.45 8.20 18.18
C GLY A 159 2.76 7.87 16.73
N THR A 160 3.65 6.90 16.52
CA THR A 160 4.01 6.39 15.19
C THR A 160 3.94 4.87 15.14
N SER A 161 3.83 4.29 13.96
CA SER A 161 3.94 2.83 13.77
C SER A 161 5.39 2.38 13.51
N GLY A 162 6.34 3.16 14.01
CA GLY A 162 7.78 2.93 13.88
C GLY A 162 8.47 3.92 12.95
N PRO A 163 9.81 3.92 12.94
CA PRO A 163 10.62 4.78 12.10
C PRO A 163 10.25 4.65 10.62
N GLY A 164 10.21 5.77 9.90
CA GLY A 164 9.84 5.80 8.48
C GLY A 164 8.37 5.54 8.17
N SER A 165 7.53 5.31 9.18
CA SER A 165 6.07 5.25 8.96
C SER A 165 5.52 6.61 8.53
N MET A 166 4.36 6.62 7.86
CA MET A 166 3.72 7.87 7.47
C MET A 166 3.46 8.78 8.67
N ALA A 167 3.06 8.23 9.81
CA ALA A 167 2.88 8.99 11.04
C ALA A 167 4.18 9.66 11.51
N HIS A 168 5.32 8.96 11.38
CA HIS A 168 6.64 9.51 11.70
C HIS A 168 7.01 10.64 10.74
N LEU A 169 6.97 10.37 9.43
CA LEU A 169 7.31 11.36 8.40
C LEU A 169 6.43 12.61 8.46
N ALA A 170 5.13 12.43 8.70
CA ALA A 170 4.20 13.55 8.82
C ALA A 170 4.46 14.37 10.12
N GLY A 171 4.78 13.69 11.23
CA GLY A 171 5.16 14.34 12.48
C GLY A 171 6.42 15.21 12.32
N GLU A 172 7.46 14.66 11.67
CA GLU A 172 8.69 15.39 11.35
C GLU A 172 8.43 16.58 10.41
N LEU A 173 7.59 16.37 9.39
CA LEU A 173 7.24 17.42 8.46
C LEU A 173 6.46 18.56 9.14
N ILE A 174 5.50 18.24 10.02
CA ILE A 174 4.77 19.21 10.84
C ILE A 174 5.75 19.98 11.73
N SER A 175 6.64 19.26 12.44
CA SER A 175 7.64 19.87 13.33
C SER A 175 8.48 20.91 12.60
N ARG A 176 8.97 20.55 11.42
CA ARG A 176 9.80 21.44 10.60
C ARG A 176 9.03 22.63 10.04
N GLN A 177 7.88 22.38 9.40
CA GLN A 177 7.10 23.45 8.76
C GLN A 177 6.57 24.47 9.77
N ALA A 178 6.20 24.01 10.96
CA ALA A 178 5.73 24.88 12.03
C ALA A 178 6.87 25.47 12.89
N GLY A 179 8.11 25.03 12.71
CA GLY A 179 9.25 25.43 13.54
C GLY A 179 9.07 25.06 15.01
N ILE A 180 8.60 23.83 15.28
CA ILE A 180 8.33 23.28 16.62
C ILE A 180 9.13 22.00 16.87
N LYS A 181 9.23 21.62 18.16
CA LYS A 181 9.82 20.34 18.57
C LYS A 181 8.76 19.46 19.23
N MET A 182 8.61 18.25 18.73
CA MET A 182 7.70 17.23 19.27
C MET A 182 8.48 15.93 19.53
N VAL A 183 7.96 15.08 20.40
CA VAL A 183 8.58 13.78 20.74
C VAL A 183 7.90 12.66 19.97
N SER A 184 8.64 11.96 19.13
CA SER A 184 8.18 10.74 18.46
C SER A 184 8.17 9.57 19.43
N VAL A 185 7.05 8.86 19.51
CA VAL A 185 6.91 7.63 20.32
C VAL A 185 6.58 6.47 19.40
N PRO A 186 7.55 5.56 19.14
CA PRO A 186 7.39 4.47 18.20
C PRO A 186 6.66 3.27 18.82
N TYR A 187 5.74 2.68 18.06
CA TYR A 187 5.01 1.45 18.37
C TYR A 187 5.25 0.39 17.29
N LYS A 188 4.96 -0.87 17.61
CA LYS A 188 5.04 -1.97 16.62
C LYS A 188 3.95 -1.91 15.54
N GLY A 189 2.96 -1.02 15.68
CA GLY A 189 1.87 -0.80 14.73
C GLY A 189 0.94 0.33 15.17
N SER A 190 0.15 0.85 14.23
CA SER A 190 -0.73 2.02 14.44
C SER A 190 -1.83 1.79 15.49
N GLY A 191 -2.27 0.53 15.68
CA GLY A 191 -3.35 0.22 16.62
C GLY A 191 -3.00 0.51 18.09
N GLN A 192 -1.76 0.19 18.51
CA GLN A 192 -1.32 0.50 19.89
C GLN A 192 -1.17 2.00 20.09
N ALA A 193 -0.52 2.70 19.12
CA ALA A 193 -0.41 4.15 19.17
C ALA A 193 -1.78 4.84 19.25
N MET A 194 -2.76 4.35 18.47
CA MET A 194 -4.14 4.85 18.48
C MET A 194 -4.80 4.68 19.85
N THR A 195 -4.60 3.54 20.50
CA THR A 195 -5.13 3.28 21.86
C THR A 195 -4.58 4.28 22.86
N ASP A 196 -3.27 4.59 22.79
CA ASP A 196 -2.62 5.51 23.70
C ASP A 196 -2.98 6.97 23.42
N VAL A 197 -3.31 7.33 22.17
CA VAL A 197 -3.92 8.63 21.87
C VAL A 197 -5.35 8.69 22.45
N ILE A 198 -6.18 7.67 22.29
CA ILE A 198 -7.55 7.65 22.82
C ILE A 198 -7.55 7.80 24.34
N SER A 199 -6.60 7.15 25.03
CA SER A 199 -6.48 7.22 26.49
C SER A 199 -5.84 8.52 27.01
N GLY A 200 -5.26 9.35 26.12
CA GLY A 200 -4.57 10.58 26.48
C GLY A 200 -3.11 10.38 26.94
N GLN A 201 -2.55 9.18 26.80
CA GLN A 201 -1.12 8.91 27.04
C GLN A 201 -0.25 9.60 25.99
N LEU A 202 -0.76 9.77 24.78
CA LEU A 202 -0.16 10.55 23.70
C LEU A 202 -1.03 11.77 23.39
N HIS A 203 -0.38 12.85 22.98
CA HIS A 203 -1.07 14.10 22.68
C HIS A 203 -1.75 14.07 21.31
N ILE A 204 -1.05 13.56 20.29
CA ILE A 204 -1.51 13.57 18.91
C ILE A 204 -1.05 12.30 18.15
N MET A 205 -1.63 12.07 16.99
CA MET A 205 -1.16 11.11 16.00
C MET A 205 -1.58 11.58 14.60
N VAL A 206 -0.73 11.42 13.61
CA VAL A 206 -1.13 11.44 12.20
C VAL A 206 -1.47 10.01 11.80
N ALA A 207 -2.75 9.68 11.88
CA ALA A 207 -3.24 8.32 11.73
C ALA A 207 -3.77 8.05 10.31
N ASP A 208 -3.66 6.80 9.86
CA ASP A 208 -4.39 6.35 8.68
C ASP A 208 -5.89 6.62 8.88
N ALA A 209 -6.55 7.18 7.87
CA ALA A 209 -7.99 7.49 7.96
C ALA A 209 -8.81 6.23 8.26
N LEU A 210 -8.44 5.08 7.68
CA LEU A 210 -9.16 3.83 7.78
C LEU A 210 -9.42 3.38 9.23
N PRO A 211 -8.43 3.21 10.12
CA PRO A 211 -8.70 2.89 11.52
C PRO A 211 -9.20 4.09 12.34
N ALA A 212 -8.80 5.33 12.00
CA ALA A 212 -9.14 6.52 12.78
C ALA A 212 -10.61 6.89 12.70
N ILE A 213 -11.25 6.68 11.54
CA ILE A 213 -12.62 7.17 11.29
C ILE A 213 -13.67 6.61 12.25
N GLN A 214 -13.53 5.36 12.67
CA GLN A 214 -14.45 4.74 13.61
C GLN A 214 -14.36 5.40 15.00
N HIS A 215 -13.15 5.81 15.39
CA HIS A 215 -12.92 6.51 16.65
C HIS A 215 -13.37 7.97 16.59
N ILE A 216 -13.27 8.61 15.43
CA ILE A 216 -13.78 9.97 15.19
C ILE A 216 -15.30 9.95 15.23
N LYS A 217 -15.96 9.04 14.50
CA LYS A 217 -17.42 8.90 14.46
C LYS A 217 -18.02 8.54 15.82
N SER A 218 -17.30 7.74 16.62
CA SER A 218 -17.74 7.40 17.99
C SER A 218 -17.40 8.45 19.05
N GLY A 219 -16.83 9.61 18.65
CA GLY A 219 -16.50 10.69 19.57
C GLY A 219 -15.34 10.39 20.53
N ARG A 220 -14.50 9.40 20.25
CA ARG A 220 -13.31 9.08 21.05
C ARG A 220 -12.10 9.90 20.64
N LEU A 221 -12.04 10.30 19.36
CA LEU A 221 -11.00 11.15 18.78
C LEU A 221 -11.63 12.38 18.15
N ARG A 222 -10.85 13.46 18.07
CA ARG A 222 -11.14 14.66 17.28
C ARG A 222 -10.13 14.75 16.14
N ALA A 223 -10.64 14.94 14.91
CA ALA A 223 -9.82 15.27 13.75
C ALA A 223 -9.50 16.77 13.73
N LEU A 224 -8.24 17.12 13.44
CA LEU A 224 -7.79 18.51 13.34
C LEU A 224 -7.43 18.94 11.93
N ALA A 225 -6.85 18.03 11.13
CA ALA A 225 -6.48 18.30 9.74
C ALA A 225 -6.29 16.98 8.97
N ILE A 226 -6.39 17.05 7.64
CA ILE A 226 -6.19 15.92 6.72
C ILE A 226 -5.00 16.21 5.79
N THR A 227 -4.21 15.17 5.47
CA THR A 227 -2.96 15.32 4.70
C THR A 227 -3.13 15.33 3.18
N SER A 228 -4.35 15.39 2.66
CA SER A 228 -4.62 15.55 1.23
C SER A 228 -4.53 17.01 0.80
N GLU A 229 -4.23 17.25 -0.48
CA GLU A 229 -4.20 18.61 -1.06
C GLU A 229 -5.56 19.31 -1.01
N LYS A 230 -6.63 18.51 -1.15
CA LYS A 230 -8.02 18.97 -1.09
C LYS A 230 -8.74 18.22 0.02
N ARG A 231 -9.83 18.79 0.52
CA ARG A 231 -10.70 18.07 1.45
C ARG A 231 -11.18 16.76 0.84
N SER A 232 -11.20 15.72 1.65
CA SER A 232 -11.79 14.46 1.22
C SER A 232 -13.29 14.61 1.05
N SER A 233 -13.84 14.09 -0.03
CA SER A 233 -15.30 13.99 -0.23
C SER A 233 -15.98 13.13 0.84
N LEU A 234 -15.21 12.26 1.50
CA LEU A 234 -15.68 11.39 2.57
C LEU A 234 -15.71 12.09 3.94
N PHE A 235 -14.94 13.18 4.12
CA PHE A 235 -14.78 13.94 5.37
C PHE A 235 -14.71 15.44 5.05
N PRO A 236 -15.77 16.02 4.48
CA PRO A 236 -15.73 17.42 4.04
C PRO A 236 -15.61 18.40 5.19
N GLU A 237 -15.92 17.97 6.43
CA GLU A 237 -15.78 18.77 7.64
C GLU A 237 -14.33 18.90 8.13
N ILE A 238 -13.42 17.98 7.74
CA ILE A 238 -12.03 18.01 8.18
C ILE A 238 -11.23 18.92 7.21
N PRO A 239 -10.63 20.02 7.73
CA PRO A 239 -9.84 20.91 6.89
C PRO A 239 -8.54 20.24 6.44
N THR A 240 -7.99 20.63 5.30
CA THR A 240 -6.62 20.29 4.93
C THR A 240 -5.62 20.98 5.87
N PHE A 241 -4.37 20.53 5.90
CA PHE A 241 -3.32 21.22 6.66
C PHE A 241 -3.12 22.66 6.18
N SER A 242 -3.22 22.89 4.86
CA SER A 242 -3.13 24.24 4.29
C SER A 242 -4.27 25.14 4.77
N GLU A 243 -5.52 24.67 4.74
CA GLU A 243 -6.67 25.40 5.29
C GLU A 243 -6.56 25.61 6.81
N ALA A 244 -5.89 24.72 7.52
CA ALA A 244 -5.61 24.84 8.96
C ALA A 244 -4.42 25.78 9.25
N GLY A 245 -3.75 26.31 8.22
CA GLY A 245 -2.69 27.32 8.33
C GLY A 245 -1.27 26.76 8.33
N LEU A 246 -1.06 25.53 7.83
CA LEU A 246 0.26 24.92 7.69
C LEU A 246 0.41 24.29 6.30
N ASP A 247 1.07 25.00 5.39
CA ASP A 247 1.30 24.50 4.03
C ASP A 247 2.37 23.42 3.95
N GLY A 248 2.36 22.66 2.84
CA GLY A 248 3.39 21.67 2.53
C GLY A 248 3.21 20.31 3.21
N ILE A 249 2.13 20.09 3.96
CA ILE A 249 1.82 18.82 4.57
C ILE A 249 0.88 18.02 3.65
N VAL A 250 1.45 17.48 2.58
CA VAL A 250 0.72 16.60 1.65
C VAL A 250 1.35 15.21 1.67
N ALA A 251 0.63 14.26 2.24
CA ALA A 251 1.11 12.90 2.42
C ALA A 251 -0.05 11.90 2.35
N LEU A 252 -0.11 11.12 1.27
CA LEU A 252 -1.10 10.07 1.10
C LEU A 252 -0.47 8.72 1.42
N ASN A 253 -1.19 7.89 2.13
CA ASN A 253 -0.88 6.48 2.19
C ASN A 253 -1.41 5.80 0.92
N TRP A 254 -0.74 4.74 0.50
CA TRP A 254 -1.14 3.96 -0.65
C TRP A 254 -0.84 2.47 -0.44
N TRP A 255 -1.59 1.63 -1.11
CA TRP A 255 -1.39 0.20 -1.14
C TRP A 255 -1.27 -0.26 -2.59
N GLY A 256 -0.34 -1.15 -2.85
CA GLY A 256 -0.11 -1.67 -4.18
C GLY A 256 0.21 -3.15 -4.16
N VAL A 257 -0.15 -3.82 -5.24
CA VAL A 257 0.12 -5.24 -5.46
C VAL A 257 1.41 -5.40 -6.24
N PHE A 258 2.24 -6.32 -5.75
CA PHE A 258 3.50 -6.71 -6.37
C PHE A 258 3.55 -8.23 -6.54
N LEU A 259 4.19 -8.66 -7.62
CA LEU A 259 4.56 -10.05 -7.88
C LEU A 259 6.08 -10.19 -7.86
N PRO A 260 6.66 -11.38 -7.62
CA PRO A 260 8.09 -11.60 -7.81
C PRO A 260 8.55 -11.21 -9.21
N ALA A 261 9.77 -10.68 -9.32
CA ALA A 261 10.36 -10.36 -10.63
C ALA A 261 10.43 -11.60 -11.53
N GLY A 262 10.27 -11.42 -12.83
CA GLY A 262 10.23 -12.53 -13.79
C GLY A 262 8.87 -13.20 -13.93
N THR A 263 7.83 -12.76 -13.20
CA THR A 263 6.45 -13.22 -13.42
C THR A 263 6.03 -12.93 -14.87
N PRO A 264 5.47 -13.92 -15.60
CA PRO A 264 5.05 -13.75 -16.98
C PRO A 264 4.05 -12.60 -17.16
N GLN A 265 4.19 -11.83 -18.23
CA GLN A 265 3.38 -10.64 -18.49
C GLN A 265 1.87 -10.97 -18.52
N LEU A 266 1.47 -12.10 -19.08
CA LEU A 266 0.06 -12.53 -19.10
C LEU A 266 -0.53 -12.69 -17.70
N ILE A 267 0.28 -13.11 -16.72
CA ILE A 267 -0.15 -13.23 -15.32
C ILE A 267 -0.29 -11.84 -14.71
N ILE A 268 0.68 -10.94 -14.94
CA ILE A 268 0.62 -9.54 -14.48
C ILE A 268 -0.64 -8.87 -15.04
N ASP A 269 -0.93 -9.06 -16.32
CA ASP A 269 -2.12 -8.50 -16.98
C ASP A 269 -3.43 -9.07 -16.40
N ASN A 270 -3.46 -10.37 -16.07
CA ASN A 270 -4.61 -10.99 -15.41
C ASN A 270 -4.87 -10.39 -14.02
N TYR A 271 -3.82 -10.23 -13.21
CA TYR A 271 -3.91 -9.54 -11.93
C TYR A 271 -4.42 -8.11 -12.09
N ASN A 272 -3.81 -7.34 -13.00
CA ASN A 272 -4.18 -5.94 -13.22
C ASN A 272 -5.64 -5.82 -13.66
N ALA A 273 -6.09 -6.64 -14.62
CA ALA A 273 -7.47 -6.67 -15.07
C ALA A 273 -8.46 -7.07 -13.95
N THR A 274 -8.05 -8.00 -13.08
CA THR A 274 -8.85 -8.39 -11.92
C THR A 274 -8.97 -7.25 -10.91
N LEU A 275 -7.87 -6.58 -10.59
CA LEU A 275 -7.85 -5.43 -9.68
C LEU A 275 -8.65 -4.25 -10.23
N ALA A 276 -8.61 -4.01 -11.55
CA ALA A 276 -9.42 -2.99 -12.22
C ALA A 276 -10.92 -3.26 -12.04
N LYS A 277 -11.37 -4.52 -12.19
CA LYS A 277 -12.77 -4.90 -11.94
C LYS A 277 -13.16 -4.70 -10.48
N ILE A 278 -12.26 -5.00 -9.57
CA ILE A 278 -12.46 -4.81 -8.12
C ILE A 278 -12.61 -3.33 -7.78
N ALA A 279 -11.77 -2.48 -8.33
CA ALA A 279 -11.76 -1.05 -8.03
C ALA A 279 -13.07 -0.32 -8.40
N ILE A 280 -13.76 -0.79 -9.44
CA ILE A 280 -15.06 -0.24 -9.88
C ILE A 280 -16.27 -0.96 -9.26
N ASN A 281 -16.06 -1.98 -8.43
CA ASN A 281 -17.16 -2.71 -7.79
C ASN A 281 -17.86 -1.81 -6.76
N PRO A 282 -19.18 -1.55 -6.89
CA PRO A 282 -19.89 -0.60 -6.03
C PRO A 282 -19.85 -0.99 -4.55
N GLU A 283 -20.04 -2.27 -4.22
CA GLU A 283 -20.01 -2.77 -2.85
C GLU A 283 -18.64 -2.51 -2.19
N LEU A 284 -17.55 -2.78 -2.93
CA LEU A 284 -16.21 -2.56 -2.43
C LEU A 284 -15.90 -1.06 -2.30
N LYS A 285 -16.34 -0.27 -3.27
CA LYS A 285 -16.20 1.20 -3.23
C LYS A 285 -16.89 1.79 -2.01
N ASP A 286 -18.12 1.36 -1.72
CA ASP A 286 -18.85 1.82 -0.54
C ASP A 286 -18.16 1.39 0.76
N ARG A 287 -17.64 0.16 0.83
CA ARG A 287 -16.86 -0.32 1.97
C ARG A 287 -15.58 0.50 2.17
N PHE A 288 -14.83 0.75 1.11
CA PHE A 288 -13.58 1.52 1.18
C PHE A 288 -13.84 2.98 1.50
N ASN A 289 -14.85 3.59 0.89
CA ASN A 289 -15.29 4.94 1.24
C ASN A 289 -15.71 5.04 2.71
N GLY A 290 -16.44 4.04 3.21
CA GLY A 290 -16.80 3.94 4.64
C GLY A 290 -15.59 3.84 5.58
N LEU A 291 -14.45 3.42 5.05
CA LEU A 291 -13.16 3.32 5.75
C LEU A 291 -12.24 4.53 5.47
N GLY A 292 -12.67 5.50 4.68
CA GLY A 292 -11.88 6.69 4.36
C GLY A 292 -10.76 6.47 3.35
N VAL A 293 -10.89 5.44 2.51
CA VAL A 293 -9.92 5.06 1.50
C VAL A 293 -10.60 5.00 0.13
N GLU A 294 -9.96 5.51 -0.89
CA GLU A 294 -10.45 5.46 -2.27
C GLU A 294 -9.87 4.24 -2.99
N PRO A 295 -10.71 3.27 -3.45
CA PRO A 295 -10.22 2.19 -4.29
C PRO A 295 -9.73 2.74 -5.62
N HIS A 296 -8.63 2.18 -6.09
CA HIS A 296 -7.98 2.58 -7.31
C HIS A 296 -7.41 1.35 -8.02
N ALA A 297 -7.21 1.41 -9.33
CA ALA A 297 -6.43 0.42 -10.06
C ALA A 297 -5.67 1.12 -11.18
N SER A 298 -4.39 1.36 -10.95
CA SER A 298 -3.49 1.87 -11.99
C SER A 298 -3.07 0.77 -12.95
N SER A 299 -2.59 1.14 -14.12
CA SER A 299 -1.80 0.24 -14.96
C SER A 299 -0.44 -0.07 -14.29
N PRO A 300 0.25 -1.16 -14.70
CA PRO A 300 1.60 -1.46 -14.22
C PRO A 300 2.61 -0.34 -14.51
N ASN A 301 2.50 0.32 -15.67
CA ASN A 301 3.39 1.43 -16.04
C ASN A 301 3.16 2.68 -15.20
N GLU A 302 1.89 3.04 -14.95
CA GLU A 302 1.54 4.14 -14.03
C GLU A 302 2.06 3.85 -12.62
N PHE A 303 1.93 2.59 -12.15
CA PHE A 303 2.45 2.23 -10.84
C PHE A 303 3.97 2.34 -10.75
N LYS A 304 4.71 1.89 -11.78
CA LYS A 304 6.17 2.09 -11.85
C LYS A 304 6.55 3.58 -11.83
N ALA A 305 5.87 4.41 -12.60
CA ALA A 305 6.11 5.85 -12.62
C ALA A 305 5.81 6.49 -11.25
N PHE A 306 4.73 6.06 -10.61
CA PHE A 306 4.37 6.50 -9.26
C PHE A 306 5.45 6.11 -8.23
N LEU A 307 5.92 4.86 -8.22
CA LEU A 307 7.00 4.42 -7.32
C LEU A 307 8.27 5.26 -7.49
N ALA A 308 8.63 5.60 -8.73
CA ALA A 308 9.78 6.46 -9.01
C ALA A 308 9.58 7.87 -8.45
N SER A 309 8.39 8.45 -8.61
CA SER A 309 8.06 9.77 -8.07
C SER A 309 8.04 9.78 -6.54
N GLU A 310 7.48 8.75 -5.90
CA GLU A 310 7.47 8.60 -4.44
C GLU A 310 8.90 8.46 -3.89
N LYS A 311 9.73 7.65 -4.54
CA LYS A 311 11.15 7.51 -4.17
C LYS A 311 11.88 8.85 -4.23
N ALA A 312 11.69 9.65 -5.28
CA ALA A 312 12.30 10.98 -5.40
C ALA A 312 11.80 11.94 -4.32
N LYS A 313 10.47 11.97 -4.10
CA LYS A 313 9.82 12.80 -3.08
C LYS A 313 10.33 12.48 -1.67
N TYR A 314 10.32 11.21 -1.27
CA TYR A 314 10.74 10.82 0.09
C TYR A 314 12.25 10.84 0.27
N SER A 315 13.05 10.61 -0.78
CA SER A 315 14.50 10.81 -0.73
C SER A 315 14.83 12.27 -0.39
N LYS A 316 14.17 13.21 -1.07
CA LYS A 316 14.31 14.64 -0.76
C LYS A 316 13.82 14.98 0.64
N LEU A 317 12.65 14.50 1.05
CA LEU A 317 12.09 14.74 2.38
C LEU A 317 13.02 14.25 3.49
N ILE A 318 13.53 13.01 3.36
CA ILE A 318 14.43 12.38 4.34
C ILE A 318 15.75 13.14 4.42
N SER A 319 16.35 13.50 3.28
CA SER A 319 17.57 14.27 3.21
C SER A 319 17.41 15.65 3.82
N ASP A 320 16.41 16.41 3.39
CA ASP A 320 16.19 17.80 3.83
C ASP A 320 15.85 17.89 5.33
N ASN A 321 15.29 16.84 5.90
CA ASN A 321 14.87 16.77 7.31
C ASN A 321 15.82 15.94 8.18
N ASN A 322 16.91 15.41 7.61
CA ASN A 322 17.87 14.54 8.33
C ASN A 322 17.17 13.40 9.09
N ILE A 323 16.09 12.82 8.50
CA ILE A 323 15.34 11.74 9.10
C ILE A 323 16.20 10.48 9.07
N LYS A 324 16.34 9.82 10.21
CA LYS A 324 17.14 8.59 10.37
C LYS A 324 16.24 7.42 10.75
N ALA A 325 16.63 6.22 10.33
CA ALA A 325 16.17 5.01 11.00
C ALA A 325 16.83 4.98 12.37
N GLU A 326 16.05 5.00 13.43
CA GLU A 326 16.56 4.78 14.78
C GLU A 326 16.95 3.31 14.96
#